data_bc722b5929e4d567ed85500b6f1fdb55
#
_entry.id   bc722b5929e4d567ed85500b6f1fdb55
#
_cell.length_a   1.000
_cell.length_b   1.000
_cell.length_c   1.000
_cell.angle_alpha   90.00
_cell.angle_beta   90.00
_cell.angle_gamma   90.00
#
_symmetry.space_group_name_H-M   'P 1'
#
loop_
_entity.id
_entity.type
_entity.pdbx_description
1 polymer ?
#
loop_
_entity_poly.entity_id
_entity_poly.type
_entity_poly.pdbx_seq_one_letter_code
_entity_poly.pdbx_strand_id
1 'polypeptide(L)'
;MKNIFILLCITFCISTIAHEKSSAEEFTKEMAHLPTPLPDRVVLTWNDNPATTQSVNWRTDISVKKSFAQLAVANANGRTLKPKKFDAETSYFRSDINEAHYHSVTFKNLEEDTLYTYRVGDGVNWTEYYHFRTASSKEKPFSFIYFGDAQNEVKTHWSRVFREAFRDAPRAAFTLHAGDMVDEHDMDSQWGEWHQGPDWVNGTIPVIATPGNHEYHSDSDAKRIWRT
;
A
#
# COMPACT_ATOMS: atom_id res chain seq x y z
N MET A 1 73.81 50.70 15.35
CA MET A 1 72.61 50.31 14.62
C MET A 1 72.10 49.01 15.25
N LYS A 2 71.02 49.10 16.06
CA LYS A 2 70.42 47.91 16.75
C LYS A 2 69.17 47.55 15.99
N ASN A 3 69.15 46.34 15.41
CA ASN A 3 67.96 45.77 14.75
C ASN A 3 67.07 45.22 15.82
N ILE A 4 65.85 45.73 15.92
CA ILE A 4 64.77 45.18 16.74
C ILE A 4 63.97 44.26 15.86
N PHE A 5 64.02 42.97 16.21
CA PHE A 5 63.10 41.98 15.61
C PHE A 5 61.80 41.96 16.40
N ILE A 6 60.69 42.35 15.76
CA ILE A 6 59.36 42.25 16.34
C ILE A 6 58.81 40.88 15.92
N LEU A 7 58.67 39.97 16.92
CA LEU A 7 58.04 38.64 16.75
C LEU A 7 56.53 38.83 16.88
N LEU A 8 55.82 38.73 15.76
CA LEU A 8 54.36 38.79 15.72
C LEU A 8 53.80 37.37 16.04
N CYS A 9 53.34 37.17 17.27
CA CYS A 9 52.60 35.94 17.63
C CYS A 9 51.17 36.04 17.10
N ILE A 10 50.88 35.31 16.03
CA ILE A 10 49.49 35.09 15.56
C ILE A 10 48.91 33.95 16.35
N THR A 11 48.05 34.25 17.30
CA THR A 11 47.27 33.24 18.04
C THR A 11 46.11 32.82 17.16
N PHE A 12 46.22 31.60 16.61
CA PHE A 12 45.13 30.98 15.86
C PHE A 12 44.10 30.44 16.86
N CYS A 13 43.00 31.15 17.05
CA CYS A 13 41.85 30.65 17.80
C CYS A 13 41.13 29.62 16.93
N ILE A 14 41.42 28.33 17.15
CA ILE A 14 40.61 27.23 16.56
C ILE A 14 39.34 27.15 17.40
N SER A 15 38.27 27.78 16.92
CA SER A 15 36.93 27.49 17.42
C SER A 15 36.52 26.08 16.94
N THR A 16 36.63 25.11 17.82
CA THR A 16 35.99 23.80 17.63
C THR A 16 34.48 24.01 17.63
N ILE A 17 33.89 24.08 16.45
CA ILE A 17 32.46 23.93 16.30
C ILE A 17 32.17 22.47 16.68
N ALA A 18 31.70 22.28 17.90
CA ALA A 18 31.07 21.02 18.28
C ALA A 18 29.85 20.82 17.36
N HIS A 19 30.03 19.97 16.37
CA HIS A 19 28.88 19.48 15.60
C HIS A 19 28.07 18.63 16.58
N GLU A 20 27.03 19.22 17.19
CA GLU A 20 26.00 18.42 17.84
C GLU A 20 25.51 17.42 16.79
N LYS A 21 25.90 16.15 16.96
CA LYS A 21 25.23 15.06 16.29
C LYS A 21 23.78 15.16 16.72
N SER A 22 22.95 15.76 15.89
CA SER A 22 21.51 15.49 15.92
C SER A 22 21.41 13.97 15.94
N SER A 23 20.92 13.42 17.04
CA SER A 23 20.51 12.04 17.09
C SER A 23 19.30 11.93 16.16
N ALA A 24 19.57 11.78 14.85
CA ALA A 24 18.54 11.31 13.95
C ALA A 24 18.08 9.99 14.56
N GLU A 25 16.84 9.97 15.03
CA GLU A 25 16.20 8.78 15.53
C GLU A 25 16.38 7.70 14.45
N GLU A 26 16.99 6.57 14.82
CA GLU A 26 17.31 5.53 13.84
C GLU A 26 15.98 5.04 13.27
N PHE A 27 15.76 5.26 11.97
CA PHE A 27 14.54 4.86 11.29
C PHE A 27 14.49 3.35 11.21
N THR A 28 13.62 2.74 12.01
CA THR A 28 13.48 1.29 12.06
C THR A 28 12.57 0.76 10.94
N LYS A 29 12.66 -0.55 10.70
CA LYS A 29 11.83 -1.25 9.71
C LYS A 29 10.34 -1.11 10.05
N GLU A 30 9.99 -1.12 11.33
CA GLU A 30 8.64 -0.95 11.83
C GLU A 30 8.10 0.46 11.54
N MET A 31 8.93 1.49 11.72
CA MET A 31 8.54 2.88 11.45
C MET A 31 8.23 3.12 9.97
N ALA A 32 8.83 2.35 9.05
CA ALA A 32 8.60 2.48 7.61
C ALA A 32 7.16 2.15 7.19
N HIS A 33 6.42 1.42 8.04
CA HIS A 33 5.08 0.90 7.72
C HIS A 33 3.99 1.41 8.67
N LEU A 34 4.30 2.42 9.49
CA LEU A 34 3.30 3.04 10.36
C LEU A 34 2.17 3.67 9.53
N PRO A 35 0.91 3.48 9.93
CA PRO A 35 -0.22 4.12 9.26
C PRO A 35 -0.19 5.64 9.47
N THR A 36 -0.69 6.37 8.49
CA THR A 36 -0.83 7.83 8.51
C THR A 36 -2.27 8.21 8.13
N PRO A 37 -2.67 9.49 8.23
CA PRO A 37 -3.95 9.92 7.68
C PRO A 37 -4.06 9.76 6.15
N LEU A 38 -2.93 9.65 5.44
CA LEU A 38 -2.93 9.32 4.01
C LEU A 38 -3.28 7.86 3.83
N PRO A 39 -4.22 7.50 2.95
CA PRO A 39 -4.54 6.12 2.66
C PRO A 39 -3.34 5.36 2.09
N ASP A 40 -3.10 4.17 2.62
CA ASP A 40 -2.11 3.22 2.13
C ASP A 40 -2.71 1.82 1.98
N ARG A 41 -1.91 0.84 1.56
CA ARG A 41 -2.33 -0.56 1.38
C ARG A 41 -3.63 -0.70 0.58
N VAL A 42 -3.76 0.08 -0.49
CA VAL A 42 -4.95 0.03 -1.35
C VAL A 42 -4.95 -1.27 -2.14
N VAL A 43 -6.01 -2.07 -1.96
CA VAL A 43 -6.16 -3.37 -2.61
C VAL A 43 -7.54 -3.48 -3.25
N LEU A 44 -7.57 -3.78 -4.54
CA LEU A 44 -8.79 -4.24 -5.21
C LEU A 44 -8.99 -5.73 -4.96
N THR A 45 -10.24 -6.16 -4.78
CA THR A 45 -10.61 -7.58 -4.69
C THR A 45 -12.04 -7.79 -5.18
N TRP A 46 -12.47 -9.03 -5.27
CA TRP A 46 -13.83 -9.37 -5.67
C TRP A 46 -14.58 -10.07 -4.54
N ASN A 47 -15.73 -9.53 -4.16
CA ASN A 47 -16.66 -10.14 -3.21
C ASN A 47 -17.91 -10.69 -3.88
N ASP A 48 -18.13 -10.34 -5.15
CA ASP A 48 -19.31 -10.68 -5.94
C ASP A 48 -18.95 -10.69 -7.43
N ASN A 49 -19.93 -10.67 -8.32
CA ASN A 49 -19.77 -10.74 -9.78
C ASN A 49 -18.80 -9.66 -10.31
N PRO A 50 -17.63 -10.02 -10.83
CA PRO A 50 -16.62 -9.09 -11.29
C PRO A 50 -17.02 -8.27 -12.54
N ALA A 51 -18.08 -8.65 -13.23
CA ALA A 51 -18.61 -7.88 -14.36
C ALA A 51 -19.39 -6.64 -13.91
N THR A 52 -19.97 -6.66 -12.70
CA THR A 52 -20.88 -5.62 -12.22
C THR A 52 -20.54 -5.08 -10.85
N THR A 53 -19.49 -5.59 -10.23
CA THR A 53 -19.02 -5.13 -8.91
C THR A 53 -17.51 -5.04 -8.84
N GLN A 54 -17.01 -4.22 -7.91
CA GLN A 54 -15.60 -4.13 -7.55
C GLN A 54 -15.49 -3.69 -6.09
N SER A 55 -14.70 -4.41 -5.30
CA SER A 55 -14.39 -4.03 -3.92
C SER A 55 -13.01 -3.42 -3.83
N VAL A 56 -12.83 -2.47 -2.92
CA VAL A 56 -11.56 -1.85 -2.59
C VAL A 56 -11.43 -1.74 -1.09
N ASN A 57 -10.25 -2.10 -0.57
CA ASN A 57 -9.86 -1.93 0.81
C ASN A 57 -8.63 -1.02 0.89
N TRP A 58 -8.49 -0.29 2.00
CA TRP A 58 -7.32 0.54 2.28
C TRP A 58 -7.18 0.78 3.78
N ARG A 59 -6.00 1.23 4.19
CA ARG A 59 -5.68 1.52 5.58
C ARG A 59 -5.44 3.03 5.77
N THR A 60 -5.74 3.52 6.99
CA THR A 60 -5.30 4.82 7.53
C THR A 60 -4.97 4.67 9.01
N ASP A 61 -4.41 5.70 9.62
CA ASP A 61 -4.31 5.74 11.07
C ASP A 61 -5.69 5.94 11.73
N ILE A 62 -5.74 5.81 13.06
CA ILE A 62 -6.97 5.89 13.85
C ILE A 62 -7.56 7.30 13.94
N SER A 63 -6.88 8.34 13.47
CA SER A 63 -7.41 9.71 13.42
C SER A 63 -8.53 9.85 12.38
N VAL A 64 -8.48 9.06 11.31
CA VAL A 64 -9.45 9.04 10.23
C VAL A 64 -10.67 8.19 10.64
N LYS A 65 -11.71 8.83 11.15
CA LYS A 65 -12.94 8.16 11.64
C LYS A 65 -13.93 7.83 10.53
N LYS A 66 -13.88 8.55 9.41
CA LYS A 66 -14.75 8.35 8.23
C LYS A 66 -13.90 8.46 6.98
N SER A 67 -14.10 7.52 6.11
CA SER A 67 -13.41 7.48 4.83
C SER A 67 -14.40 7.23 3.68
N PHE A 68 -13.97 7.48 2.47
CA PHE A 68 -14.81 7.49 1.29
C PHE A 68 -14.05 6.96 0.08
N ALA A 69 -14.78 6.44 -0.88
CA ALA A 69 -14.28 6.26 -2.23
C ALA A 69 -14.99 7.20 -3.21
N GLN A 70 -14.30 7.62 -4.24
CA GLN A 70 -14.86 8.30 -5.40
C GLN A 70 -14.66 7.43 -6.63
N LEU A 71 -15.69 7.28 -7.46
CA LEU A 71 -15.70 6.45 -8.66
C LEU A 71 -16.34 7.19 -9.84
N ALA A 72 -15.75 7.09 -11.01
CA ALA A 72 -16.31 7.54 -12.27
C ALA A 72 -15.93 6.57 -13.41
N VAL A 73 -16.68 6.57 -14.50
CA VAL A 73 -16.20 5.98 -15.75
C VAL A 73 -14.99 6.78 -16.21
N ALA A 74 -13.91 6.08 -16.55
CA ALA A 74 -12.67 6.73 -16.97
C ALA A 74 -12.84 7.44 -18.31
N ASN A 75 -12.24 8.60 -18.44
CA ASN A 75 -12.14 9.30 -19.70
C ASN A 75 -10.76 9.98 -19.84
N ALA A 76 -10.40 10.36 -21.06
CA ALA A 76 -9.11 10.96 -21.35
C ALA A 76 -8.91 12.36 -20.75
N ASN A 77 -9.99 13.04 -20.36
CA ASN A 77 -9.92 14.37 -19.76
C ASN A 77 -10.35 14.35 -18.29
N GLY A 78 -9.38 14.20 -17.40
CA GLY A 78 -9.61 14.17 -15.95
C GLY A 78 -10.40 15.35 -15.40
N ARG A 79 -10.39 16.51 -16.07
CA ARG A 79 -11.15 17.70 -15.64
C ARG A 79 -12.65 17.54 -15.82
N THR A 80 -13.10 16.63 -16.67
CA THR A 80 -14.51 16.36 -16.94
C THR A 80 -15.08 15.21 -16.14
N LEU A 81 -14.26 14.57 -15.31
CA LEU A 81 -14.70 13.51 -14.40
C LEU A 81 -15.80 14.03 -13.47
N LYS A 82 -16.85 13.24 -13.30
CA LYS A 82 -17.94 13.48 -12.36
C LYS A 82 -18.03 12.30 -11.39
N PRO A 83 -17.10 12.19 -10.44
CA PRO A 83 -17.05 11.04 -9.56
C PRO A 83 -18.25 11.04 -8.60
N LYS A 84 -18.86 9.88 -8.44
CA LYS A 84 -19.80 9.59 -7.35
C LYS A 84 -19.00 9.27 -6.09
N LYS A 85 -19.50 9.74 -4.94
CA LYS A 85 -18.92 9.46 -3.62
C LYS A 85 -19.67 8.29 -2.98
N PHE A 86 -18.90 7.42 -2.34
CA PHE A 86 -19.37 6.24 -1.60
C PHE A 86 -18.78 6.29 -0.20
N ASP A 87 -19.64 6.11 0.81
CA ASP A 87 -19.18 5.99 2.19
C ASP A 87 -18.50 4.63 2.39
N ALA A 88 -17.41 4.60 3.13
CA ALA A 88 -16.70 3.38 3.46
C ALA A 88 -17.21 2.79 4.78
N GLU A 89 -17.23 1.47 4.86
CA GLU A 89 -17.25 0.76 6.12
C GLU A 89 -15.87 0.86 6.75
N THR A 90 -15.81 1.10 8.06
CA THR A 90 -14.55 1.29 8.79
C THR A 90 -14.48 0.29 9.94
N SER A 91 -13.39 -0.46 10.00
CA SER A 91 -13.07 -1.37 11.09
C SER A 91 -11.77 -0.95 11.77
N TYR A 92 -11.73 -1.05 13.10
CA TYR A 92 -10.52 -0.85 13.88
C TYR A 92 -9.74 -2.16 13.96
N PHE A 93 -8.44 -2.06 13.82
CA PHE A 93 -7.52 -3.17 14.01
C PHE A 93 -6.27 -2.73 14.78
N ARG A 94 -5.80 -3.60 15.68
CA ARG A 94 -4.53 -3.45 16.39
C ARG A 94 -3.60 -4.58 16.00
N SER A 95 -2.48 -4.23 15.39
CA SER A 95 -1.38 -5.14 15.09
C SER A 95 -0.41 -5.26 16.28
N ASP A 96 0.71 -5.92 16.05
CA ASP A 96 1.84 -6.01 16.98
C ASP A 96 2.48 -4.64 17.27
N ILE A 97 2.55 -3.77 16.27
CA ILE A 97 3.31 -2.50 16.33
C ILE A 97 2.47 -1.24 16.22
N ASN A 98 1.20 -1.32 15.79
CA ASN A 98 0.37 -0.13 15.59
C ASN A 98 -1.14 -0.38 15.71
N GLU A 99 -1.90 0.72 15.71
CA GLU A 99 -3.35 0.74 15.60
C GLU A 99 -3.74 1.45 14.30
N ALA A 100 -4.70 0.88 13.59
CA ALA A 100 -5.12 1.39 12.30
C ALA A 100 -6.64 1.27 12.11
N HIS A 101 -7.18 2.06 11.18
CA HIS A 101 -8.47 1.85 10.59
C HIS A 101 -8.32 1.24 9.19
N TYR A 102 -9.05 0.16 8.96
CA TYR A 102 -9.23 -0.42 7.64
C TYR A 102 -10.61 -0.03 7.12
N HIS A 103 -10.64 0.39 5.88
CA HIS A 103 -11.83 0.89 5.22
C HIS A 103 -12.14 0.03 4.00
N SER A 104 -13.42 -0.16 3.72
CA SER A 104 -13.85 -0.93 2.56
C SER A 104 -15.05 -0.30 1.86
N VAL A 105 -15.08 -0.43 0.55
CA VAL A 105 -16.22 -0.07 -0.31
C VAL A 105 -16.40 -1.16 -1.35
N THR A 106 -17.64 -1.59 -1.56
CA THR A 106 -18.02 -2.38 -2.73
C THR A 106 -18.86 -1.55 -3.67
N PHE A 107 -18.30 -1.22 -4.81
CA PHE A 107 -19.04 -0.60 -5.92
C PHE A 107 -19.97 -1.64 -6.55
N LYS A 108 -21.23 -1.30 -6.78
CA LYS A 108 -22.26 -2.17 -7.34
C LYS A 108 -22.92 -1.52 -8.54
N ASN A 109 -23.60 -2.33 -9.34
CA ASN A 109 -24.32 -1.90 -10.56
C ASN A 109 -23.40 -1.18 -11.55
N LEU A 110 -22.19 -1.72 -11.70
CA LEU A 110 -21.23 -1.26 -12.69
C LEU A 110 -21.58 -1.81 -14.08
N GLU A 111 -21.19 -1.08 -15.11
CA GLU A 111 -21.25 -1.55 -16.48
C GLU A 111 -20.15 -2.58 -16.74
N GLU A 112 -20.46 -3.65 -17.45
CA GLU A 112 -19.48 -4.68 -17.82
C GLU A 112 -18.44 -4.16 -18.80
N ASP A 113 -17.25 -4.77 -18.83
CA ASP A 113 -16.14 -4.47 -19.75
C ASP A 113 -15.80 -2.97 -19.81
N THR A 114 -16.01 -2.26 -18.71
CA THR A 114 -15.88 -0.81 -18.64
C THR A 114 -14.70 -0.39 -17.78
N LEU A 115 -13.92 0.58 -18.26
CA LEU A 115 -12.82 1.15 -17.52
C LEU A 115 -13.33 2.22 -16.56
N TYR A 116 -13.07 2.05 -15.29
CA TYR A 116 -13.38 2.99 -14.22
C TYR A 116 -12.12 3.65 -13.69
N THR A 117 -12.27 4.85 -13.15
CA THR A 117 -11.25 5.52 -12.33
C THR A 117 -11.83 5.77 -10.95
N TYR A 118 -10.99 5.57 -9.92
CA TYR A 118 -11.40 5.79 -8.53
C TYR A 118 -10.22 6.30 -7.69
N ARG A 119 -10.54 6.84 -6.54
CA ARG A 119 -9.61 7.17 -5.47
C ARG A 119 -10.28 6.97 -4.13
N VAL A 120 -9.48 6.82 -3.07
CA VAL A 120 -9.96 6.65 -1.69
C VAL A 120 -9.36 7.71 -0.78
N GLY A 121 -10.06 8.04 0.32
CA GLY A 121 -9.61 9.07 1.26
C GLY A 121 -10.67 9.52 2.23
N ASP A 122 -10.34 10.50 3.06
CA ASP A 122 -11.21 11.05 4.12
C ASP A 122 -11.95 12.33 3.73
N GLY A 123 -11.73 12.83 2.52
CA GLY A 123 -12.25 14.11 2.05
C GLY A 123 -11.22 15.23 2.03
N VAL A 124 -10.12 15.09 2.78
CA VAL A 124 -8.95 15.98 2.80
C VAL A 124 -7.77 15.28 2.17
N ASN A 125 -7.42 14.12 2.71
CA ASN A 125 -6.33 13.27 2.24
C ASN A 125 -6.88 12.27 1.24
N TRP A 126 -6.33 12.25 0.03
CA TRP A 126 -6.75 11.36 -1.06
C TRP A 126 -5.55 10.68 -1.68
N THR A 127 -5.77 9.43 -2.15
CA THR A 127 -4.81 8.80 -3.07
C THR A 127 -4.83 9.51 -4.42
N GLU A 128 -3.88 9.19 -5.29
CA GLU A 128 -4.03 9.41 -6.71
C GLU A 128 -5.25 8.66 -7.27
N TYR A 129 -5.60 8.91 -8.52
CA TYR A 129 -6.62 8.15 -9.21
C TYR A 129 -6.06 6.85 -9.77
N TYR A 130 -6.61 5.73 -9.31
CA TYR A 130 -6.38 4.39 -9.87
C TYR A 130 -7.39 4.08 -10.98
N HIS A 131 -7.12 3.03 -11.74
CA HIS A 131 -8.02 2.50 -12.75
C HIS A 131 -8.25 1.01 -12.52
N PHE A 132 -9.45 0.55 -12.78
CA PHE A 132 -9.75 -0.85 -12.96
C PHE A 132 -10.75 -1.05 -14.11
N ARG A 133 -10.78 -2.25 -14.66
CA ARG A 133 -11.78 -2.63 -15.66
C ARG A 133 -12.66 -3.74 -15.10
N THR A 134 -13.97 -3.58 -15.22
CA THR A 134 -14.92 -4.67 -14.92
C THR A 134 -14.76 -5.80 -15.92
N ALA A 135 -15.02 -7.03 -15.47
CA ALA A 135 -14.98 -8.19 -16.35
C ALA A 135 -16.05 -8.11 -17.43
N SER A 136 -15.88 -8.89 -18.50
CA SER A 136 -16.92 -9.09 -19.52
C SER A 136 -17.80 -10.25 -19.13
N SER A 137 -19.10 -10.15 -19.35
CA SER A 137 -20.03 -11.29 -19.28
C SER A 137 -19.92 -12.23 -20.49
N LYS A 138 -19.23 -11.79 -21.54
CA LYS A 138 -18.97 -12.59 -22.74
C LYS A 138 -17.64 -13.31 -22.61
N GLU A 139 -17.56 -14.51 -23.16
CA GLU A 139 -16.31 -15.25 -23.23
C GLU A 139 -15.22 -14.44 -23.96
N LYS A 140 -14.13 -14.18 -23.27
CA LYS A 140 -12.94 -13.53 -23.78
C LYS A 140 -11.69 -14.19 -23.24
N PRO A 141 -10.62 -14.35 -24.01
CA PRO A 141 -9.33 -14.73 -23.49
C PRO A 141 -8.85 -13.70 -22.46
N PHE A 142 -8.30 -14.18 -21.36
CA PHE A 142 -7.66 -13.35 -20.34
C PHE A 142 -6.39 -14.01 -19.84
N SER A 143 -5.52 -13.23 -19.24
CA SER A 143 -4.36 -13.70 -18.49
C SER A 143 -4.49 -13.29 -17.03
N PHE A 144 -3.83 -14.03 -16.16
CA PHE A 144 -3.67 -13.69 -14.75
C PHE A 144 -2.26 -14.04 -14.30
N ILE A 145 -1.83 -13.49 -13.19
CA ILE A 145 -0.54 -13.80 -12.60
C ILE A 145 -0.80 -14.67 -11.37
N TYR A 146 -0.05 -15.75 -11.25
CA TYR A 146 -0.14 -16.68 -10.13
C TYR A 146 1.14 -16.61 -9.28
N PHE A 147 0.97 -16.45 -7.98
CA PHE A 147 2.05 -16.42 -7.01
C PHE A 147 1.78 -17.43 -5.88
N GLY A 148 2.85 -17.91 -5.26
CA GLY A 148 2.82 -18.66 -4.01
C GLY A 148 4.10 -18.37 -3.23
N ASP A 149 4.07 -18.57 -1.91
CA ASP A 149 5.23 -18.55 -1.02
C ASP A 149 6.09 -17.29 -1.13
N ALA A 150 5.44 -16.13 -1.09
CA ALA A 150 6.13 -14.83 -1.13
C ALA A 150 6.88 -14.50 0.17
N GLN A 151 6.69 -15.28 1.20
CA GLN A 151 7.02 -15.05 2.61
C GLN A 151 8.49 -14.73 2.92
N ASN A 152 9.45 -15.26 2.16
CA ASN A 152 10.88 -15.11 2.47
C ASN A 152 11.46 -13.87 1.79
N GLU A 153 12.16 -13.01 2.58
CA GLU A 153 12.81 -11.81 2.06
C GLU A 153 11.84 -10.94 1.21
N VAL A 154 10.64 -10.70 1.77
CA VAL A 154 9.51 -10.07 1.08
C VAL A 154 9.93 -8.76 0.39
N LYS A 155 10.60 -7.87 1.12
CA LYS A 155 11.02 -6.58 0.55
C LYS A 155 11.99 -6.72 -0.62
N THR A 156 12.97 -7.62 -0.50
CA THR A 156 14.10 -7.71 -1.45
C THR A 156 13.83 -8.62 -2.62
N HIS A 157 13.09 -9.72 -2.42
CA HIS A 157 12.83 -10.70 -3.47
C HIS A 157 11.43 -10.58 -4.05
N TRP A 158 10.40 -10.57 -3.21
CA TRP A 158 9.00 -10.47 -3.65
C TRP A 158 8.76 -9.24 -4.51
N SER A 159 9.18 -8.05 -4.07
CA SER A 159 8.98 -6.81 -4.83
C SER A 159 9.59 -6.89 -6.24
N ARG A 160 10.73 -7.54 -6.39
CA ARG A 160 11.38 -7.73 -7.69
C ARG A 160 10.64 -8.74 -8.55
N VAL A 161 10.29 -9.90 -7.98
CA VAL A 161 9.54 -10.96 -8.71
C VAL A 161 8.19 -10.41 -9.17
N PHE A 162 7.48 -9.69 -8.32
CA PHE A 162 6.20 -9.10 -8.67
C PHE A 162 6.32 -8.12 -9.85
N ARG A 163 7.32 -7.23 -9.82
CA ARG A 163 7.54 -6.25 -10.88
C ARG A 163 7.89 -6.90 -12.22
N GLU A 164 8.68 -7.97 -12.21
CA GLU A 164 8.98 -8.73 -13.41
C GLU A 164 7.73 -9.41 -13.97
N ALA A 165 6.96 -10.08 -13.13
CA ALA A 165 5.71 -10.71 -13.54
C ALA A 165 4.69 -9.70 -14.10
N PHE A 166 4.56 -8.54 -13.46
CA PHE A 166 3.71 -7.45 -13.94
C PHE A 166 4.21 -6.88 -15.27
N ARG A 167 5.52 -6.73 -15.45
CA ARG A 167 6.10 -6.30 -16.75
C ARG A 167 5.73 -7.26 -17.88
N ASP A 168 5.73 -8.56 -17.59
CA ASP A 168 5.42 -9.58 -18.59
C ASP A 168 3.91 -9.70 -18.85
N ALA A 169 3.07 -9.40 -17.87
CA ALA A 169 1.61 -9.47 -17.96
C ALA A 169 0.90 -8.19 -17.43
N PRO A 170 1.17 -7.00 -18.00
CA PRO A 170 0.66 -5.73 -17.47
C PRO A 170 -0.87 -5.55 -17.65
N ARG A 171 -1.52 -6.46 -18.37
CA ARG A 171 -2.98 -6.50 -18.57
C ARG A 171 -3.61 -7.74 -17.94
N ALA A 172 -2.95 -8.33 -16.95
CA ALA A 172 -3.55 -9.42 -16.18
C ALA A 172 -4.90 -8.98 -15.60
N ALA A 173 -5.90 -9.84 -15.69
CA ALA A 173 -7.23 -9.57 -15.15
C ALA A 173 -7.24 -9.55 -13.62
N PHE A 174 -6.36 -10.33 -12.99
CA PHE A 174 -6.19 -10.40 -11.54
C PHE A 174 -4.83 -11.03 -11.20
N THR A 175 -4.44 -10.92 -9.93
CA THR A 175 -3.38 -11.72 -9.34
C THR A 175 -3.99 -12.76 -8.41
N LEU A 176 -3.48 -13.99 -8.46
CA LEU A 176 -3.89 -15.10 -7.60
C LEU A 176 -2.73 -15.48 -6.68
N HIS A 177 -2.97 -15.40 -5.37
CA HIS A 177 -1.98 -15.76 -4.36
C HIS A 177 -2.38 -17.03 -3.64
N ALA A 178 -1.53 -18.05 -3.69
CA ALA A 178 -1.79 -19.38 -3.14
C ALA A 178 -1.35 -19.54 -1.67
N GLY A 179 -1.30 -18.45 -0.94
CA GLY A 179 -0.94 -18.44 0.48
C GLY A 179 0.55 -18.21 0.73
N ASP A 180 0.90 -18.24 2.01
CA ASP A 180 2.24 -17.96 2.54
C ASP A 180 2.79 -16.63 2.00
N MET A 181 1.97 -15.59 2.15
CA MET A 181 2.29 -14.24 1.68
C MET A 181 3.35 -13.58 2.56
N VAL A 182 3.34 -13.91 3.84
CA VAL A 182 4.31 -13.48 4.85
C VAL A 182 4.75 -14.68 5.70
N ASP A 183 5.90 -14.58 6.33
CA ASP A 183 6.44 -15.64 7.19
C ASP A 183 5.73 -15.69 8.54
N GLU A 184 5.50 -14.51 9.15
CA GLU A 184 4.82 -14.36 10.44
C GLU A 184 3.55 -13.50 10.26
N HIS A 185 2.39 -14.17 10.35
CA HIS A 185 1.08 -13.55 10.06
C HIS A 185 0.69 -12.40 10.97
N ASP A 186 1.26 -12.31 12.15
CA ASP A 186 1.02 -11.29 13.17
C ASP A 186 2.00 -10.11 13.13
N MET A 187 3.02 -10.17 12.27
CA MET A 187 3.99 -9.09 12.08
C MET A 187 3.55 -8.10 11.02
N ASP A 188 3.01 -6.94 11.43
CA ASP A 188 2.53 -5.90 10.50
C ASP A 188 3.63 -5.32 9.60
N SER A 189 4.90 -5.37 10.03
CA SER A 189 6.03 -4.95 9.20
C SER A 189 6.19 -5.82 7.95
N GLN A 190 5.99 -7.14 8.05
CA GLN A 190 6.04 -8.05 6.90
C GLN A 190 4.88 -7.81 5.94
N TRP A 191 3.66 -7.59 6.47
CA TRP A 191 2.52 -7.16 5.66
C TRP A 191 2.78 -5.82 4.97
N GLY A 192 3.42 -4.87 5.65
CA GLY A 192 3.85 -3.62 5.06
C GLY A 192 4.78 -3.82 3.87
N GLU A 193 5.76 -4.71 3.98
CA GLU A 193 6.64 -5.07 2.88
C GLU A 193 5.90 -5.77 1.73
N TRP A 194 4.96 -6.67 2.06
CA TRP A 194 4.15 -7.36 1.07
C TRP A 194 3.31 -6.40 0.24
N HIS A 195 2.66 -5.41 0.87
CA HIS A 195 1.89 -4.38 0.18
C HIS A 195 2.79 -3.42 -0.63
N GLN A 196 3.97 -3.09 -0.10
CA GLN A 196 4.91 -2.19 -0.77
C GLN A 196 5.50 -2.79 -2.06
N GLY A 197 5.59 -4.12 -2.15
CA GLY A 197 6.10 -4.80 -3.34
C GLY A 197 5.30 -4.46 -4.61
N PRO A 198 4.00 -4.78 -4.65
CA PRO A 198 3.08 -4.42 -5.72
C PRO A 198 2.74 -2.92 -5.78
N ASP A 199 2.67 -2.27 -4.62
CA ASP A 199 2.32 -0.86 -4.46
C ASP A 199 1.00 -0.50 -5.20
N TRP A 200 1.01 0.52 -6.06
CA TRP A 200 -0.16 0.97 -6.82
C TRP A 200 -0.80 -0.11 -7.72
N VAL A 201 -0.09 -1.19 -8.04
CA VAL A 201 -0.62 -2.27 -8.88
C VAL A 201 -1.77 -2.98 -8.20
N ASN A 202 -1.70 -3.20 -6.86
CA ASN A 202 -2.79 -3.78 -6.09
C ASN A 202 -4.06 -2.90 -6.08
N GLY A 203 -3.90 -1.60 -6.27
CA GLY A 203 -5.00 -0.66 -6.50
C GLY A 203 -5.54 -0.67 -7.94
N THR A 204 -4.93 -1.43 -8.86
CA THR A 204 -5.27 -1.41 -10.29
C THR A 204 -5.69 -2.79 -10.79
N ILE A 205 -5.08 -3.85 -10.30
CA ILE A 205 -5.39 -5.23 -10.65
C ILE A 205 -5.93 -5.94 -9.42
N PRO A 206 -7.14 -6.55 -9.48
CA PRO A 206 -7.72 -7.26 -8.35
C PRO A 206 -6.82 -8.37 -7.80
N VAL A 207 -6.71 -8.43 -6.50
CA VAL A 207 -5.98 -9.45 -5.75
C VAL A 207 -6.97 -10.50 -5.27
N ILE A 208 -6.70 -11.76 -5.58
CA ILE A 208 -7.40 -12.92 -5.05
C ILE A 208 -6.38 -13.70 -4.23
N ALA A 209 -6.58 -13.77 -2.93
CA ALA A 209 -5.67 -14.46 -2.04
C ALA A 209 -6.39 -15.57 -1.27
N THR A 210 -5.71 -16.70 -1.11
CA THR A 210 -6.06 -17.75 -0.15
C THR A 210 -4.97 -17.81 0.91
N PRO A 211 -5.30 -18.06 2.19
CA PRO A 211 -4.27 -18.21 3.21
C PRO A 211 -3.54 -19.54 3.04
N GLY A 212 -2.24 -19.53 3.32
CA GLY A 212 -1.40 -20.72 3.49
C GLY A 212 -1.24 -21.10 4.96
N ASN A 213 -0.29 -21.99 5.26
CA ASN A 213 -0.07 -22.42 6.64
C ASN A 213 0.53 -21.29 7.51
N HIS A 214 1.30 -20.36 6.93
CA HIS A 214 1.88 -19.23 7.65
C HIS A 214 0.81 -18.20 8.08
N GLU A 215 -0.32 -18.09 7.38
CA GLU A 215 -1.46 -17.27 7.80
C GLU A 215 -2.34 -17.97 8.85
N TYR A 216 -2.15 -19.26 9.12
CA TYR A 216 -2.97 -20.07 10.04
C TYR A 216 -2.19 -20.61 11.26
N HIS A 217 -1.20 -19.93 11.78
CA HIS A 217 -0.55 -20.40 13.00
C HIS A 217 -1.54 -20.73 14.12
N SER A 218 -1.21 -21.72 14.93
CA SER A 218 -2.07 -22.57 15.77
C SER A 218 -2.92 -21.89 16.84
N ASP A 219 -2.88 -20.59 17.00
CA ASP A 219 -3.74 -19.87 17.94
C ASP A 219 -5.01 -19.38 17.25
N SER A 220 -6.10 -20.05 17.58
CA SER A 220 -7.45 -19.81 17.07
C SER A 220 -7.98 -18.40 17.33
N ASP A 221 -7.35 -17.62 18.21
CA ASP A 221 -7.77 -16.28 18.62
C ASP A 221 -6.89 -15.15 18.07
N ALA A 222 -5.82 -15.45 17.32
CA ALA A 222 -4.99 -14.42 16.74
C ALA A 222 -5.79 -13.57 15.75
N LYS A 223 -5.83 -12.29 16.00
CA LYS A 223 -6.37 -11.28 15.08
C LYS A 223 -5.54 -11.34 13.80
N ARG A 224 -6.15 -11.85 12.74
CA ARG A 224 -5.43 -12.16 11.52
C ARG A 224 -5.45 -10.93 10.61
N ILE A 225 -4.30 -10.30 10.43
CA ILE A 225 -4.14 -9.10 9.58
C ILE A 225 -4.63 -9.35 8.15
N TRP A 226 -4.46 -10.53 7.61
CA TRP A 226 -4.92 -10.86 6.26
C TRP A 226 -6.44 -10.85 6.06
N ARG A 227 -7.23 -10.75 7.14
CA ARG A 227 -8.69 -10.62 7.08
C ARG A 227 -9.19 -9.18 7.12
N THR A 228 -8.31 -8.25 7.36
CA THR A 228 -8.60 -6.83 7.36
C THR A 228 -8.29 -6.20 6.02
#